data_6de9a6bb1411a656f8c8e75aa94a7260
#
_entry.id   6de9a6bb1411a656f8c8e75aa94a7260
#
_cell.length_a   1.000
_cell.length_b   1.000
_cell.length_c   1.000
_cell.angle_alpha   90.00
_cell.angle_beta   90.00
_cell.angle_gamma   90.00
#
_symmetry.space_group_name_H-M   'P 1'
#
loop_
_entity.id
_entity.type
_entity.pdbx_description
1 polymer ?
#
loop_
_entity_poly.entity_id
_entity_poly.type
_entity_poly.pdbx_seq_one_letter_code
_entity_poly.pdbx_strand_id
1 'polypeptide(L)'
;MKGQLSSMEPTQEYIFRNGNQLGVQSYPEPDHADAPAVIIWPAMGVPARFYRPFAEQLVAEGLAVHVVDLRGVGASSPRPDRGSQYGYPELAADVGAVRDWLAPRIAGRPTLLLGHSLGAHICLLHLALGDRPGPSGVAVVAAGLAYWRTYPRARGLLTLAQTQVVAKVTTLLGVWPGWGFGGRQARGVIRDWAYTARHGRYRPIAGADPEPALAALRVPILAVSIAGDDFVPSFSLDHLCRKLVSAPIERVHYNDETRVPLNHFTWARTEGSLARRVADFANRHPTRAGR
;
A
#
# COMPACT_ATOMS: atom_id res chain seq x y z
N MET A 1 -27.56 -19.69 -23.28
CA MET A 1 -27.62 -19.57 -21.81
C MET A 1 -26.86 -18.33 -21.40
N LYS A 2 -27.54 -17.23 -21.12
CA LYS A 2 -26.92 -16.04 -20.49
C LYS A 2 -26.85 -16.36 -18.99
N GLY A 3 -25.73 -16.93 -18.55
CA GLY A 3 -25.43 -17.12 -17.14
C GLY A 3 -25.33 -15.75 -16.47
N GLN A 4 -26.00 -15.59 -15.35
CA GLN A 4 -25.92 -14.47 -14.44
C GLN A 4 -24.44 -14.12 -14.17
N LEU A 5 -23.98 -13.04 -14.77
CA LEU A 5 -22.90 -12.25 -14.19
C LEU A 5 -23.50 -11.62 -12.93
N SER A 6 -23.45 -12.36 -11.81
CA SER A 6 -23.57 -11.75 -10.48
C SER A 6 -22.63 -10.55 -10.50
N SER A 7 -23.16 -9.35 -10.30
CA SER A 7 -22.38 -8.14 -10.43
C SER A 7 -21.21 -8.20 -9.47
N MET A 8 -19.98 -8.16 -9.97
CA MET A 8 -18.73 -8.04 -9.18
C MET A 8 -18.63 -6.66 -8.53
N GLU A 9 -19.77 -5.99 -8.33
CA GLU A 9 -19.82 -4.67 -7.70
C GLU A 9 -19.47 -4.80 -6.21
N PRO A 10 -18.48 -4.07 -5.73
CA PRO A 10 -18.14 -4.09 -4.31
C PRO A 10 -19.20 -3.37 -3.48
N THR A 11 -19.39 -3.83 -2.26
CA THR A 11 -20.15 -3.09 -1.24
C THR A 11 -19.26 -2.01 -0.66
N GLN A 12 -19.76 -0.76 -0.64
CA GLN A 12 -19.06 0.36 0.00
C GLN A 12 -19.42 0.38 1.49
N GLU A 13 -18.41 0.29 2.35
CA GLU A 13 -18.54 0.29 3.80
C GLU A 13 -17.68 1.38 4.42
N TYR A 14 -17.91 1.70 5.71
CA TYR A 14 -17.25 2.81 6.37
C TYR A 14 -16.84 2.46 7.79
N ILE A 15 -15.64 2.88 8.17
CA ILE A 15 -15.08 2.75 9.51
C ILE A 15 -14.88 4.15 10.08
N PHE A 16 -15.42 4.40 11.27
CA PHE A 16 -15.28 5.69 11.96
C PHE A 16 -14.15 5.59 13.00
N ARG A 17 -13.18 6.50 12.90
CA ARG A 17 -12.03 6.54 13.78
C ARG A 17 -11.49 7.95 13.98
N ASN A 18 -11.45 8.43 15.23
CA ASN A 18 -10.84 9.72 15.59
C ASN A 18 -11.28 10.87 14.68
N GLY A 19 -12.60 11.03 14.48
CA GLY A 19 -13.18 12.08 13.63
C GLY A 19 -12.98 11.87 12.12
N ASN A 20 -12.44 10.72 11.71
CA ASN A 20 -12.29 10.36 10.30
C ASN A 20 -13.20 9.19 9.96
N GLN A 21 -13.65 9.16 8.71
CA GLN A 21 -14.35 8.07 8.08
C GLN A 21 -13.42 7.45 7.05
N LEU A 22 -13.16 6.15 7.15
CA LEU A 22 -12.38 5.39 6.16
C LEU A 22 -13.34 4.57 5.31
N GLY A 23 -13.28 4.73 3.99
CA GLY A 23 -14.05 3.94 3.04
C GLY A 23 -13.36 2.61 2.76
N VAL A 24 -14.14 1.53 2.72
CA VAL A 24 -13.68 0.20 2.34
C VAL A 24 -14.62 -0.36 1.28
N GLN A 25 -14.08 -0.84 0.18
CA GLN A 25 -14.80 -1.58 -0.85
C GLN A 25 -14.58 -3.07 -0.62
N SER A 26 -15.62 -3.78 -0.19
CA SER A 26 -15.62 -5.23 0.00
C SER A 26 -16.23 -5.91 -1.20
N TYR A 27 -15.48 -6.75 -1.87
CA TYR A 27 -15.94 -7.53 -3.03
C TYR A 27 -16.72 -8.77 -2.57
N PRO A 28 -17.52 -9.41 -3.46
CA PRO A 28 -18.23 -10.63 -3.13
C PRO A 28 -17.29 -11.68 -2.56
N GLU A 29 -17.74 -12.34 -1.49
CA GLU A 29 -16.97 -13.41 -0.83
C GLU A 29 -16.83 -14.61 -1.77
N PRO A 30 -15.67 -15.28 -1.79
CA PRO A 30 -15.51 -16.53 -2.52
C PRO A 30 -16.31 -17.67 -1.85
N ASP A 31 -16.64 -18.71 -2.63
CA ASP A 31 -17.44 -19.86 -2.17
C ASP A 31 -16.76 -20.67 -1.04
N HIS A 32 -15.44 -20.55 -0.90
CA HIS A 32 -14.66 -21.25 0.12
C HIS A 32 -14.44 -20.37 1.36
N ALA A 33 -14.94 -20.81 2.49
CA ALA A 33 -14.88 -20.05 3.75
C ALA A 33 -13.45 -19.79 4.27
N ASP A 34 -12.51 -20.63 3.90
CA ASP A 34 -11.08 -20.54 4.26
C ASP A 34 -10.20 -19.82 3.22
N ALA A 35 -10.82 -19.30 2.14
CA ALA A 35 -10.11 -18.57 1.10
C ALA A 35 -9.26 -17.42 1.69
N PRO A 36 -8.01 -17.21 1.25
CA PRO A 36 -7.19 -16.13 1.74
C PRO A 36 -7.84 -14.76 1.51
N ALA A 37 -7.67 -13.86 2.46
CA ALA A 37 -8.17 -12.49 2.37
C ALA A 37 -7.03 -11.53 1.97
N VAL A 38 -7.29 -10.64 1.01
CA VAL A 38 -6.35 -9.60 0.58
C VAL A 38 -6.94 -8.22 0.92
N ILE A 39 -6.18 -7.42 1.66
CA ILE A 39 -6.53 -6.04 1.97
C ILE A 39 -5.60 -5.12 1.18
N ILE A 40 -6.15 -4.41 0.19
CA ILE A 40 -5.39 -3.53 -0.71
C ILE A 40 -5.31 -2.11 -0.13
N TRP A 41 -4.08 -1.62 0.00
CA TRP A 41 -3.74 -0.27 0.46
C TRP A 41 -3.20 0.54 -0.71
N PRO A 42 -3.91 1.59 -1.15
CA PRO A 42 -3.61 2.37 -2.35
C PRO A 42 -2.31 3.18 -2.29
N ALA A 43 -1.86 3.60 -3.47
CA ALA A 43 -0.86 4.65 -3.62
C ALA A 43 -1.40 6.01 -3.16
N MET A 44 -0.49 6.95 -2.92
CA MET A 44 -0.80 8.32 -2.51
C MET A 44 -1.81 8.98 -3.46
N GLY A 45 -2.96 9.39 -2.92
CA GLY A 45 -4.00 10.09 -3.65
C GLY A 45 -4.83 9.24 -4.63
N VAL A 46 -4.59 7.94 -4.67
CA VAL A 46 -5.32 7.02 -5.56
C VAL A 46 -6.52 6.44 -4.81
N PRO A 47 -7.75 6.61 -5.33
CA PRO A 47 -8.95 6.07 -4.68
C PRO A 47 -9.09 4.57 -4.89
N ALA A 48 -9.79 3.88 -3.96
CA ALA A 48 -10.03 2.44 -3.99
C ALA A 48 -10.61 1.95 -5.32
N ARG A 49 -11.57 2.69 -5.90
CA ARG A 49 -12.18 2.35 -7.20
C ARG A 49 -11.19 2.21 -8.36
N PHE A 50 -10.00 2.78 -8.23
CA PHE A 50 -8.95 2.66 -9.24
C PHE A 50 -8.46 1.23 -9.38
N TYR A 51 -8.45 0.47 -8.26
CA TYR A 51 -7.98 -0.91 -8.20
C TYR A 51 -9.05 -1.94 -8.58
N ARG A 52 -10.25 -1.50 -8.96
CA ARG A 52 -11.36 -2.40 -9.30
C ARG A 52 -10.96 -3.50 -10.29
N PRO A 53 -10.29 -3.23 -11.43
CA PRO A 53 -9.92 -4.29 -12.37
C PRO A 53 -8.97 -5.33 -11.76
N PHE A 54 -8.05 -4.90 -10.91
CA PHE A 54 -7.14 -5.82 -10.22
C PHE A 54 -7.84 -6.60 -9.09
N ALA A 55 -8.74 -5.97 -8.36
CA ALA A 55 -9.54 -6.62 -7.34
C ALA A 55 -10.43 -7.72 -7.94
N GLU A 56 -11.07 -7.44 -9.08
CA GLU A 56 -11.86 -8.43 -9.82
C GLU A 56 -11.02 -9.63 -10.29
N GLN A 57 -9.79 -9.40 -10.73
CA GLN A 57 -8.84 -10.49 -11.05
C GLN A 57 -8.49 -11.32 -9.81
N LEU A 58 -8.27 -10.70 -8.64
CA LEU A 58 -7.99 -11.42 -7.39
C LEU A 58 -9.20 -12.24 -6.92
N VAL A 59 -10.42 -11.72 -7.07
CA VAL A 59 -11.66 -12.47 -6.80
C VAL A 59 -11.77 -13.67 -7.74
N ALA A 60 -11.43 -13.50 -9.01
CA ALA A 60 -11.42 -14.60 -10.00
C ALA A 60 -10.37 -15.69 -9.65
N GLU A 61 -9.29 -15.33 -8.96
CA GLU A 61 -8.30 -16.28 -8.40
C GLU A 61 -8.75 -16.87 -7.05
N GLY A 62 -9.99 -16.62 -6.61
CA GLY A 62 -10.58 -17.24 -5.42
C GLY A 62 -10.23 -16.54 -4.10
N LEU A 63 -9.83 -15.29 -4.11
CA LEU A 63 -9.49 -14.53 -2.90
C LEU A 63 -10.66 -13.68 -2.42
N ALA A 64 -10.79 -13.50 -1.10
CA ALA A 64 -11.61 -12.45 -0.52
C ALA A 64 -10.86 -11.11 -0.63
N VAL A 65 -11.50 -10.08 -1.17
CA VAL A 65 -10.81 -8.83 -1.51
C VAL A 65 -11.49 -7.63 -0.86
N HIS A 66 -10.68 -6.82 -0.16
CA HIS A 66 -11.08 -5.55 0.42
C HIS A 66 -10.12 -4.46 -0.07
N VAL A 67 -10.64 -3.35 -0.58
CA VAL A 67 -9.83 -2.21 -1.03
C VAL A 67 -10.17 -0.99 -0.18
N VAL A 68 -9.16 -0.41 0.45
CA VAL A 68 -9.34 0.71 1.39
C VAL A 68 -9.10 2.02 0.67
N ASP A 69 -9.89 3.04 0.95
CA ASP A 69 -9.53 4.41 0.63
C ASP A 69 -8.66 4.98 1.75
N LEU A 70 -7.46 5.46 1.42
CA LEU A 70 -6.60 6.15 2.37
C LEU A 70 -7.33 7.36 2.97
N ARG A 71 -6.98 7.73 4.20
CA ARG A 71 -7.54 8.91 4.90
C ARG A 71 -7.59 10.12 3.98
N GLY A 72 -8.78 10.69 3.82
CA GLY A 72 -9.06 11.86 3.01
C GLY A 72 -9.02 11.66 1.48
N VAL A 73 -8.99 10.41 1.01
CA VAL A 73 -9.01 10.03 -0.41
C VAL A 73 -10.30 9.25 -0.71
N GLY A 74 -10.79 9.31 -1.95
CA GLY A 74 -11.94 8.52 -2.40
C GLY A 74 -13.19 8.75 -1.56
N ALA A 75 -13.71 7.68 -0.93
CA ALA A 75 -14.86 7.71 -0.03
C ALA A 75 -14.47 8.06 1.43
N SER A 76 -13.17 8.15 1.75
CA SER A 76 -12.70 8.55 3.08
C SER A 76 -12.82 10.07 3.29
N SER A 77 -13.19 10.47 4.50
CA SER A 77 -13.39 11.88 4.87
C SER A 77 -12.88 12.18 6.29
N PRO A 78 -12.67 13.47 6.66
CA PRO A 78 -12.71 14.65 5.81
C PRO A 78 -11.53 14.69 4.81
N ARG A 79 -11.69 15.47 3.75
CA ARG A 79 -10.57 15.74 2.84
C ARG A 79 -9.50 16.57 3.56
N PRO A 80 -8.19 16.35 3.24
CA PRO A 80 -7.13 17.11 3.87
C PRO A 80 -7.29 18.61 3.67
N ASP A 81 -7.08 19.37 4.72
CA ASP A 81 -7.10 20.84 4.75
C ASP A 81 -5.83 21.38 5.43
N ARG A 82 -5.79 22.69 5.69
CA ARG A 82 -4.66 23.34 6.35
C ARG A 82 -4.45 22.89 7.79
N GLY A 83 -5.48 22.39 8.46
CA GLY A 83 -5.44 21.84 9.81
C GLY A 83 -4.99 20.38 9.87
N SER A 84 -4.96 19.69 8.74
CA SER A 84 -4.65 18.26 8.68
C SER A 84 -3.16 18.00 8.90
N GLN A 85 -2.83 17.41 10.06
CA GLN A 85 -1.44 17.17 10.50
C GLN A 85 -0.98 15.73 10.34
N TYR A 86 -1.89 14.78 10.06
CA TYR A 86 -1.56 13.36 10.00
C TYR A 86 -0.46 13.04 8.98
N GLY A 87 0.32 12.02 9.27
CA GLY A 87 1.40 11.51 8.45
C GLY A 87 1.39 9.99 8.37
N TYR A 88 2.56 9.40 8.12
CA TYR A 88 2.71 7.95 8.01
C TYR A 88 2.29 7.21 9.28
N PRO A 89 2.56 7.70 10.51
CA PRO A 89 2.15 7.01 11.74
C PRO A 89 0.63 6.83 11.85
N GLU A 90 -0.13 7.88 11.55
CA GLU A 90 -1.59 7.84 11.60
C GLU A 90 -2.17 6.94 10.52
N LEU A 91 -1.59 6.97 9.31
CA LEU A 91 -1.97 6.06 8.22
C LEU A 91 -1.61 4.59 8.56
N ALA A 92 -0.47 4.33 9.19
CA ALA A 92 -0.10 3.00 9.67
C ALA A 92 -1.05 2.49 10.77
N ALA A 93 -1.52 3.40 11.64
CA ALA A 93 -2.52 3.08 12.64
C ALA A 93 -3.92 2.81 12.03
N ASP A 94 -4.24 3.42 10.87
CA ASP A 94 -5.46 3.10 10.11
C ASP A 94 -5.42 1.67 9.56
N VAL A 95 -4.23 1.15 9.19
CA VAL A 95 -4.08 -0.26 8.79
C VAL A 95 -4.54 -1.19 9.90
N GLY A 96 -4.14 -0.92 11.15
CA GLY A 96 -4.61 -1.67 12.32
C GLY A 96 -6.11 -1.61 12.52
N ALA A 97 -6.68 -0.42 12.44
CA ALA A 97 -8.13 -0.22 12.62
C ALA A 97 -8.97 -0.98 11.58
N VAL A 98 -8.53 -0.98 10.32
CA VAL A 98 -9.20 -1.73 9.25
C VAL A 98 -9.07 -3.24 9.47
N ARG A 99 -7.90 -3.72 9.87
CA ARG A 99 -7.70 -5.14 10.22
C ARG A 99 -8.59 -5.58 11.37
N ASP A 100 -8.72 -4.76 12.41
CA ASP A 100 -9.60 -5.03 13.55
C ASP A 100 -11.07 -5.09 13.13
N TRP A 101 -11.49 -4.17 12.30
CA TRP A 101 -12.85 -4.12 11.79
C TRP A 101 -13.19 -5.31 10.89
N LEU A 102 -12.22 -5.77 10.07
CA LEU A 102 -12.37 -6.96 9.24
C LEU A 102 -12.21 -8.27 10.03
N ALA A 103 -11.61 -8.25 11.21
CA ALA A 103 -11.25 -9.45 11.96
C ALA A 103 -12.38 -10.49 12.08
N PRO A 104 -13.65 -10.14 12.34
CA PRO A 104 -14.74 -11.13 12.40
C PRO A 104 -15.00 -11.84 11.06
N ARG A 105 -14.71 -11.18 9.93
CA ARG A 105 -14.96 -11.71 8.58
C ARG A 105 -13.81 -12.57 8.07
N ILE A 106 -12.58 -12.26 8.50
CA ILE A 106 -11.36 -12.93 8.04
C ILE A 106 -10.75 -13.85 9.10
N ALA A 107 -11.48 -14.12 10.19
CA ALA A 107 -11.02 -14.97 11.28
C ALA A 107 -10.63 -16.35 10.77
N GLY A 108 -9.42 -16.81 11.13
CA GLY A 108 -8.88 -18.10 10.70
C GLY A 108 -8.36 -18.17 9.26
N ARG A 109 -8.60 -17.14 8.45
CA ARG A 109 -8.17 -17.09 7.04
C ARG A 109 -6.74 -16.56 6.92
N PRO A 110 -5.92 -17.08 5.99
CA PRO A 110 -4.67 -16.41 5.60
C PRO A 110 -4.97 -14.98 5.16
N THR A 111 -4.26 -14.00 5.72
CA THR A 111 -4.50 -12.59 5.40
C THR A 111 -3.25 -11.97 4.81
N LEU A 112 -3.39 -11.37 3.63
CA LEU A 112 -2.33 -10.64 2.94
C LEU A 112 -2.62 -9.14 2.95
N LEU A 113 -1.66 -8.33 3.39
CA LEU A 113 -1.69 -6.89 3.14
C LEU A 113 -1.02 -6.62 1.80
N LEU A 114 -1.74 -6.07 0.84
CA LEU A 114 -1.17 -5.62 -0.43
C LEU A 114 -1.07 -4.11 -0.43
N GLY A 115 0.15 -3.58 -0.38
CA GLY A 115 0.40 -2.15 -0.43
C GLY A 115 1.00 -1.72 -1.77
N HIS A 116 0.36 -0.74 -2.41
CA HIS A 116 0.91 -0.06 -3.57
C HIS A 116 1.57 1.25 -3.13
N SER A 117 2.85 1.44 -3.47
CA SER A 117 3.56 2.70 -3.22
C SER A 117 3.46 3.13 -1.74
N LEU A 118 2.79 4.26 -1.42
CA LEU A 118 2.52 4.70 -0.04
C LEU A 118 1.82 3.61 0.79
N GLY A 119 0.89 2.88 0.18
CA GLY A 119 0.19 1.78 0.86
C GLY A 119 1.14 0.72 1.42
N ALA A 120 2.21 0.39 0.71
CA ALA A 120 3.22 -0.55 1.20
C ALA A 120 4.00 0.01 2.41
N HIS A 121 4.35 1.30 2.37
CA HIS A 121 5.06 1.93 3.50
C HIS A 121 4.25 1.89 4.78
N ILE A 122 2.96 2.22 4.70
CA ILE A 122 2.09 2.22 5.89
C ILE A 122 1.79 0.80 6.40
N CYS A 123 1.70 -0.20 5.51
CA CYS A 123 1.60 -1.60 5.92
C CYS A 123 2.86 -2.07 6.67
N LEU A 124 4.05 -1.79 6.13
CA LEU A 124 5.31 -2.14 6.79
C LEU A 124 5.50 -1.43 8.12
N LEU A 125 5.18 -0.13 8.18
CA LEU A 125 5.24 0.65 9.43
C LEU A 125 4.22 0.16 10.45
N HIS A 126 3.00 -0.21 10.04
CA HIS A 126 2.02 -0.82 10.94
C HIS A 126 2.57 -2.07 11.62
N LEU A 127 3.25 -2.94 10.86
CA LEU A 127 3.84 -4.16 11.40
C LEU A 127 5.07 -3.90 12.28
N ALA A 128 5.87 -2.90 11.92
CA ALA A 128 7.06 -2.54 12.68
C ALA A 128 6.74 -1.83 14.01
N LEU A 129 5.63 -1.09 14.08
CA LEU A 129 5.22 -0.32 15.25
C LEU A 129 4.21 -1.06 16.15
N GLY A 130 3.61 -2.12 15.63
CA GLY A 130 2.58 -2.88 16.34
C GLY A 130 3.16 -4.10 17.07
N ASP A 131 2.47 -4.52 18.11
CA ASP A 131 2.75 -5.71 18.92
C ASP A 131 1.80 -6.88 18.62
N ARG A 132 0.90 -6.69 17.64
CA ARG A 132 -0.14 -7.65 17.27
C ARG A 132 0.38 -8.77 16.36
N PRO A 133 -0.29 -9.94 16.34
CA PRO A 133 0.00 -10.97 15.33
C PRO A 133 -0.06 -10.39 13.92
N GLY A 134 1.01 -10.62 13.16
CA GLY A 134 1.11 -10.15 11.78
C GLY A 134 0.12 -10.86 10.84
N PRO A 135 -0.07 -10.34 9.63
CA PRO A 135 -0.72 -11.06 8.55
C PRO A 135 0.12 -12.27 8.13
N SER A 136 -0.44 -13.15 7.31
CA SER A 136 0.28 -14.29 6.73
C SER A 136 1.39 -13.83 5.76
N GLY A 137 1.23 -12.66 5.16
CA GLY A 137 2.23 -12.06 4.26
C GLY A 137 1.94 -10.60 3.94
N VAL A 138 2.91 -9.97 3.26
CA VAL A 138 2.77 -8.62 2.72
C VAL A 138 3.20 -8.61 1.25
N ALA A 139 2.35 -8.11 0.36
CA ALA A 139 2.74 -7.79 -1.01
C ALA A 139 3.07 -6.30 -1.11
N VAL A 140 4.30 -6.00 -1.47
CA VAL A 140 4.85 -4.64 -1.64
C VAL A 140 4.98 -4.40 -3.14
N VAL A 141 4.08 -3.61 -3.72
CA VAL A 141 4.01 -3.39 -5.18
C VAL A 141 4.39 -1.96 -5.51
N ALA A 142 5.32 -1.79 -6.44
CA ALA A 142 5.78 -0.48 -6.92
C ALA A 142 6.08 0.50 -5.77
N ALA A 143 6.80 0.05 -4.73
CA ALA A 143 7.11 0.84 -3.55
C ALA A 143 8.61 1.01 -3.33
N GLY A 144 9.01 2.20 -2.90
CA GLY A 144 10.39 2.55 -2.60
C GLY A 144 10.47 3.92 -1.93
N LEU A 145 11.58 4.20 -1.26
CA LEU A 145 11.71 5.42 -0.45
C LEU A 145 11.95 6.69 -1.27
N ALA A 146 11.98 6.59 -2.59
CA ALA A 146 12.39 7.68 -3.49
C ALA A 146 13.75 8.32 -3.09
N TYR A 147 14.62 7.55 -2.44
CA TYR A 147 15.88 8.03 -1.90
C TYR A 147 16.82 8.48 -3.01
N TRP A 148 17.11 9.78 -3.04
CA TRP A 148 17.83 10.43 -4.14
C TRP A 148 19.17 9.77 -4.50
N ARG A 149 19.88 9.19 -3.54
CA ARG A 149 21.18 8.53 -3.76
C ARG A 149 21.08 7.16 -4.43
N THR A 150 19.88 6.58 -4.54
CA THR A 150 19.68 5.34 -5.29
C THR A 150 19.52 5.57 -6.79
N TYR A 151 19.24 6.80 -7.21
CA TYR A 151 19.07 7.18 -8.61
C TYR A 151 20.40 7.60 -9.25
N PRO A 152 20.54 7.54 -10.60
CA PRO A 152 21.65 8.18 -11.30
C PRO A 152 21.78 9.64 -10.89
N ARG A 153 23.01 10.17 -10.78
CA ARG A 153 23.32 11.46 -10.14
C ARG A 153 22.38 12.60 -10.52
N ALA A 154 22.20 12.87 -11.82
CA ALA A 154 21.35 13.98 -12.28
C ALA A 154 19.88 13.77 -11.88
N ARG A 155 19.36 12.55 -12.06
CA ARG A 155 17.99 12.20 -11.68
C ARG A 155 17.80 12.21 -10.16
N GLY A 156 18.79 11.75 -9.41
CA GLY A 156 18.76 11.77 -7.94
C GLY A 156 18.67 13.20 -7.40
N LEU A 157 19.48 14.13 -7.91
CA LEU A 157 19.42 15.52 -7.52
C LEU A 157 18.07 16.16 -7.89
N LEU A 158 17.53 15.83 -9.06
CA LEU A 158 16.20 16.28 -9.47
C LEU A 158 15.12 15.74 -8.53
N THR A 159 15.16 14.44 -8.21
CA THR A 159 14.23 13.80 -7.26
C THR A 159 14.31 14.47 -5.88
N LEU A 160 15.53 14.75 -5.39
CA LEU A 160 15.72 15.48 -4.14
C LEU A 160 15.09 16.86 -4.22
N ALA A 161 15.43 17.64 -5.26
CA ALA A 161 14.92 19.00 -5.43
C ALA A 161 13.38 19.01 -5.48
N GLN A 162 12.77 18.16 -6.30
CA GLN A 162 11.32 18.07 -6.46
C GLN A 162 10.63 17.71 -5.13
N THR A 163 11.11 16.68 -4.42
CA THR A 163 10.50 16.26 -3.16
C THR A 163 10.60 17.34 -2.09
N GLN A 164 11.74 18.05 -1.99
CA GLN A 164 11.93 19.12 -1.01
C GLN A 164 11.12 20.38 -1.37
N VAL A 165 10.96 20.71 -2.65
CA VAL A 165 10.10 21.80 -3.10
C VAL A 165 8.64 21.52 -2.75
N VAL A 166 8.15 20.32 -3.05
CA VAL A 166 6.78 19.90 -2.69
C VAL A 166 6.57 20.01 -1.18
N ALA A 167 7.53 19.55 -0.37
CA ALA A 167 7.44 19.64 1.08
C ALA A 167 7.43 21.10 1.58
N LYS A 168 8.28 21.97 1.01
CA LYS A 168 8.34 23.39 1.37
C LYS A 168 7.06 24.13 1.00
N VAL A 169 6.53 23.91 -0.21
CA VAL A 169 5.25 24.46 -0.65
C VAL A 169 4.13 24.00 0.26
N THR A 170 4.09 22.70 0.60
CA THR A 170 3.09 22.12 1.51
C THR A 170 3.16 22.75 2.91
N THR A 171 4.37 23.03 3.39
CA THR A 171 4.57 23.70 4.70
C THR A 171 4.01 25.11 4.68
N LEU A 172 4.22 25.87 3.60
CA LEU A 172 3.73 27.23 3.45
C LEU A 172 2.20 27.29 3.29
N LEU A 173 1.63 26.34 2.53
CA LEU A 173 0.19 26.29 2.27
C LEU A 173 -0.60 25.57 3.38
N GLY A 174 0.08 24.82 4.27
CA GLY A 174 -0.53 23.98 5.29
C GLY A 174 -1.09 22.66 4.78
N VAL A 175 -1.20 22.50 3.46
CA VAL A 175 -1.72 21.31 2.76
C VAL A 175 -1.07 21.22 1.39
N TRP A 176 -0.87 20.03 0.85
CA TRP A 176 -0.53 19.85 -0.55
C TRP A 176 -1.81 19.87 -1.39
N PRO A 177 -1.96 20.80 -2.34
CA PRO A 177 -3.20 20.93 -3.13
C PRO A 177 -3.41 19.81 -4.14
N GLY A 178 -2.37 19.02 -4.46
CA GLY A 178 -2.43 17.95 -5.45
C GLY A 178 -1.99 18.34 -6.85
N TRP A 179 -1.25 19.42 -7.00
CA TRP A 179 -0.78 19.92 -8.31
C TRP A 179 0.14 18.90 -9.00
N GLY A 180 -0.40 18.18 -9.99
CA GLY A 180 0.34 17.25 -10.85
C GLY A 180 0.90 15.99 -10.16
N PHE A 181 0.73 15.84 -8.82
CA PHE A 181 1.29 14.72 -8.08
C PHE A 181 0.46 14.38 -6.83
N GLY A 182 0.19 13.08 -6.61
CA GLY A 182 -0.25 12.49 -5.33
C GLY A 182 -1.61 12.93 -4.80
N GLY A 183 -2.40 13.69 -5.56
CA GLY A 183 -3.64 14.24 -5.09
C GLY A 183 -3.47 15.19 -3.89
N ARG A 184 -4.57 15.66 -3.32
CA ARG A 184 -4.54 16.53 -2.13
C ARG A 184 -4.09 15.73 -0.90
N GLN A 185 -3.06 16.21 -0.18
CA GLN A 185 -2.45 15.50 0.94
C GLN A 185 -2.29 16.37 2.18
N ALA A 186 -2.42 15.75 3.35
CA ALA A 186 -2.06 16.36 4.61
C ALA A 186 -0.57 16.69 4.68
N ARG A 187 -0.24 17.74 5.42
CA ARG A 187 1.15 18.21 5.58
C ARG A 187 2.09 17.13 6.11
N GLY A 188 1.63 16.30 7.06
CA GLY A 188 2.44 15.23 7.62
C GLY A 188 2.80 14.15 6.61
N VAL A 189 1.88 13.77 5.71
CA VAL A 189 2.14 12.77 4.65
C VAL A 189 3.28 13.23 3.75
N ILE A 190 3.21 14.47 3.27
CA ILE A 190 4.25 15.04 2.38
C ILE A 190 5.58 15.22 3.11
N ARG A 191 5.55 15.65 4.38
CA ARG A 191 6.75 15.77 5.22
C ARG A 191 7.46 14.42 5.37
N ASP A 192 6.73 13.37 5.67
CA ASP A 192 7.29 12.04 5.91
C ASP A 192 7.82 11.44 4.60
N TRP A 193 7.10 11.61 3.47
CA TRP A 193 7.58 11.24 2.13
C TRP A 193 8.87 11.98 1.73
N ALA A 194 8.91 13.30 1.90
CA ALA A 194 10.10 14.09 1.55
C ALA A 194 11.30 13.76 2.48
N TYR A 195 11.03 13.37 3.73
CA TYR A 195 12.06 12.89 4.64
C TYR A 195 12.67 11.57 4.12
N THR A 196 11.86 10.59 3.70
CA THR A 196 12.38 9.34 3.14
C THR A 196 13.19 9.57 1.88
N ALA A 197 12.75 10.47 1.00
CA ALA A 197 13.46 10.83 -0.23
C ALA A 197 14.84 11.45 0.05
N ARG A 198 14.96 12.26 1.10
CA ARG A 198 16.21 12.92 1.48
C ARG A 198 17.15 11.99 2.24
N HIS A 199 16.65 11.19 3.19
CA HIS A 199 17.46 10.47 4.15
C HIS A 199 17.59 8.97 3.84
N GLY A 200 16.78 8.40 2.95
CA GLY A 200 16.76 6.97 2.63
C GLY A 200 16.28 6.10 3.79
N ARG A 201 15.57 6.68 4.76
CA ARG A 201 15.04 6.01 5.95
C ARG A 201 13.74 6.67 6.39
N TYR A 202 12.95 5.97 7.18
CA TYR A 202 11.76 6.55 7.76
C TYR A 202 12.10 7.60 8.82
N ARG A 203 11.19 8.57 8.97
CA ARG A 203 11.30 9.57 10.02
C ARG A 203 11.07 8.93 11.39
N PRO A 204 11.77 9.34 12.45
CA PRO A 204 11.46 8.90 13.81
C PRO A 204 9.99 9.13 14.17
N ILE A 205 9.38 8.14 14.81
CA ILE A 205 7.98 8.12 15.23
C ILE A 205 7.94 8.13 16.76
N ALA A 206 7.27 9.10 17.36
CA ALA A 206 7.26 9.30 18.83
C ALA A 206 8.66 9.29 19.45
N GLY A 207 9.66 9.82 18.74
CA GLY A 207 11.05 9.86 19.17
C GLY A 207 11.86 8.58 18.93
N ALA A 208 11.23 7.47 18.55
CA ALA A 208 11.90 6.20 18.24
C ALA A 208 12.21 6.05 16.75
N ASP A 209 13.34 5.42 16.43
CA ASP A 209 13.70 5.04 15.06
C ASP A 209 12.96 3.77 14.64
N PRO A 210 12.16 3.76 13.58
CA PRO A 210 11.46 2.56 13.14
C PRO A 210 12.36 1.54 12.40
N GLU A 211 13.55 1.93 11.98
CA GLU A 211 14.44 1.07 11.17
C GLU A 211 14.81 -0.27 11.86
N PRO A 212 15.16 -0.32 13.17
CA PRO A 212 15.41 -1.58 13.85
C PRO A 212 14.20 -2.52 13.87
N ALA A 213 13.00 -1.97 14.06
CA ALA A 213 11.76 -2.75 14.06
C ALA A 213 11.43 -3.29 12.67
N LEU A 214 11.66 -2.50 11.61
CA LEU A 214 11.55 -2.97 10.22
C LEU A 214 12.53 -4.11 9.92
N ALA A 215 13.79 -3.99 10.37
CA ALA A 215 14.81 -5.03 10.19
C ALA A 215 14.45 -6.34 10.92
N ALA A 216 13.71 -6.26 12.01
CA ALA A 216 13.27 -7.40 12.81
C ALA A 216 11.98 -8.10 12.26
N LEU A 217 11.29 -7.54 11.29
CA LEU A 217 10.10 -8.15 10.70
C LEU A 217 10.42 -9.53 10.11
N ARG A 218 9.59 -10.51 10.44
CA ARG A 218 9.71 -11.92 10.00
C ARG A 218 8.55 -12.37 9.12
N VAL A 219 7.67 -11.45 8.75
CA VAL A 219 6.54 -11.73 7.85
C VAL A 219 7.05 -11.99 6.44
N PRO A 220 6.55 -13.01 5.71
CA PRO A 220 6.88 -13.21 4.31
C PRO A 220 6.48 -12.01 3.45
N ILE A 221 7.34 -11.62 2.52
CA ILE A 221 7.14 -10.44 1.67
C ILE A 221 7.26 -10.82 0.19
N LEU A 222 6.23 -10.49 -0.59
CA LEU A 222 6.27 -10.47 -2.04
C LEU A 222 6.60 -9.04 -2.49
N ALA A 223 7.82 -8.81 -2.97
CA ALA A 223 8.29 -7.49 -3.40
C ALA A 223 8.30 -7.37 -4.92
N VAL A 224 7.37 -6.59 -5.47
CA VAL A 224 7.12 -6.47 -6.92
C VAL A 224 7.52 -5.09 -7.42
N SER A 225 8.50 -5.04 -8.34
CA SER A 225 8.75 -3.86 -9.18
C SER A 225 8.04 -4.01 -10.53
N ILE A 226 7.65 -2.91 -11.12
CA ILE A 226 6.88 -2.85 -12.36
C ILE A 226 7.79 -2.37 -13.50
N ALA A 227 7.72 -3.04 -14.64
CA ALA A 227 8.40 -2.58 -15.85
C ALA A 227 7.86 -1.20 -16.26
N GLY A 228 8.74 -0.32 -16.73
CA GLY A 228 8.36 1.05 -17.11
C GLY A 228 7.95 1.96 -15.96
N ASP A 229 8.12 1.54 -14.70
CA ASP A 229 7.86 2.42 -13.55
C ASP A 229 8.99 3.42 -13.35
N ASP A 230 8.75 4.64 -13.83
CA ASP A 230 9.67 5.75 -13.66
C ASP A 230 9.56 6.45 -12.31
N PHE A 231 8.46 6.28 -11.58
CA PHE A 231 8.31 6.85 -10.23
C PHE A 231 9.08 6.04 -9.19
N VAL A 232 8.99 4.70 -9.27
CA VAL A 232 9.66 3.79 -8.34
C VAL A 232 10.41 2.72 -9.15
N PRO A 233 11.57 3.04 -9.70
CA PRO A 233 12.42 2.07 -10.40
C PRO A 233 12.80 0.91 -9.48
N SER A 234 13.14 -0.25 -10.07
CA SER A 234 13.44 -1.49 -9.35
C SER A 234 14.48 -1.30 -8.23
N PHE A 235 15.52 -0.51 -8.46
CA PHE A 235 16.56 -0.23 -7.47
C PHE A 235 16.05 0.54 -6.24
N SER A 236 14.97 1.32 -6.36
CA SER A 236 14.32 1.99 -5.24
C SER A 236 13.60 1.00 -4.32
N LEU A 237 12.92 -0.01 -4.92
CA LEU A 237 12.36 -1.13 -4.18
C LEU A 237 13.46 -2.00 -3.54
N ASP A 238 14.56 -2.24 -4.25
CA ASP A 238 15.70 -3.00 -3.72
C ASP A 238 16.32 -2.30 -2.49
N HIS A 239 16.33 -0.96 -2.48
CA HIS A 239 16.74 -0.20 -1.29
C HIS A 239 15.79 -0.42 -0.11
N LEU A 240 14.48 -0.48 -0.35
CA LEU A 240 13.49 -0.82 0.69
C LEU A 240 13.66 -2.26 1.18
N CYS A 241 13.84 -3.22 0.28
CA CYS A 241 14.05 -4.63 0.64
C CYS A 241 15.28 -4.84 1.54
N ARG A 242 16.38 -4.10 1.32
CA ARG A 242 17.57 -4.17 2.18
C ARG A 242 17.34 -3.78 3.63
N LYS A 243 16.25 -3.07 3.94
CA LYS A 243 15.87 -2.73 5.32
C LYS A 243 15.15 -3.87 6.04
N LEU A 244 14.57 -4.81 5.32
CA LEU A 244 13.74 -5.91 5.82
C LEU A 244 14.61 -7.17 6.03
N VAL A 245 15.63 -7.03 6.88
CA VAL A 245 16.76 -7.98 7.02
C VAL A 245 16.31 -9.38 7.42
N SER A 246 15.32 -9.49 8.31
CA SER A 246 14.84 -10.77 8.85
C SER A 246 13.64 -11.35 8.11
N ALA A 247 13.07 -10.62 7.14
CA ALA A 247 11.90 -11.06 6.39
C ALA A 247 12.30 -11.99 5.22
N PRO A 248 11.61 -13.12 5.02
CA PRO A 248 11.71 -13.87 3.77
C PRO A 248 11.12 -13.04 2.62
N ILE A 249 11.94 -12.71 1.63
CA ILE A 249 11.52 -11.85 0.49
C ILE A 249 11.53 -12.65 -0.81
N GLU A 250 10.37 -12.75 -1.46
CA GLU A 250 10.24 -13.15 -2.86
C GLU A 250 10.28 -11.88 -3.73
N ARG A 251 11.36 -11.70 -4.50
CA ARG A 251 11.58 -10.53 -5.34
C ARG A 251 11.14 -10.80 -6.77
N VAL A 252 10.25 -9.98 -7.31
CA VAL A 252 9.69 -10.10 -8.66
C VAL A 252 9.86 -8.79 -9.42
N HIS A 253 10.23 -8.88 -10.69
CA HIS A 253 10.08 -7.78 -11.66
C HIS A 253 8.95 -8.13 -12.62
N TYR A 254 7.81 -7.45 -12.47
CA TYR A 254 6.63 -7.69 -13.29
C TYR A 254 6.76 -6.97 -14.63
N ASN A 255 6.78 -7.74 -15.71
CA ASN A 255 7.03 -7.28 -17.06
C ASN A 255 6.18 -7.99 -18.12
N ASP A 256 5.01 -8.48 -17.74
CA ASP A 256 4.09 -9.13 -18.68
C ASP A 256 3.77 -8.23 -19.86
N GLU A 257 3.58 -8.84 -21.03
CA GLU A 257 3.04 -8.13 -22.19
C GLU A 257 1.56 -7.82 -21.95
N THR A 258 1.26 -6.54 -21.89
CA THR A 258 -0.08 -6.02 -21.65
C THR A 258 -0.51 -5.09 -22.77
N ARG A 259 -1.83 -4.94 -23.00
CA ARG A 259 -2.37 -4.04 -24.04
C ARG A 259 -1.96 -2.58 -23.85
N VAL A 260 -1.74 -2.18 -22.61
CA VAL A 260 -1.29 -0.83 -22.23
C VAL A 260 0.09 -0.97 -21.61
N PRO A 261 1.09 -0.15 -21.98
CA PRO A 261 2.42 -0.20 -21.37
C PRO A 261 2.33 -0.12 -19.84
N LEU A 262 3.09 -1.00 -19.18
CA LEU A 262 3.18 -1.01 -17.73
C LEU A 262 3.85 0.27 -17.23
N ASN A 263 3.40 0.78 -16.10
CA ASN A 263 4.02 1.86 -15.36
C ASN A 263 3.56 1.81 -13.90
N HIS A 264 3.89 2.84 -13.12
CA HIS A 264 3.54 2.93 -11.69
C HIS A 264 2.06 2.62 -11.38
N PHE A 265 1.14 2.94 -12.29
CA PHE A 265 -0.31 2.85 -12.08
C PHE A 265 -1.00 1.82 -12.97
N THR A 266 -0.58 1.66 -14.22
CA THR A 266 -1.32 0.87 -15.23
C THR A 266 -1.40 -0.62 -14.88
N TRP A 267 -0.43 -1.17 -14.14
CA TRP A 267 -0.44 -2.56 -13.70
C TRP A 267 -1.72 -2.96 -12.96
N ALA A 268 -2.32 -2.03 -12.22
CA ALA A 268 -3.57 -2.28 -11.48
C ALA A 268 -4.84 -2.22 -12.34
N ARG A 269 -4.71 -1.90 -13.63
CA ARG A 269 -5.82 -1.74 -14.57
C ARG A 269 -5.68 -2.62 -15.80
N THR A 270 -4.61 -3.38 -15.90
CA THR A 270 -4.35 -4.29 -17.01
C THR A 270 -4.51 -5.75 -16.57
N GLU A 271 -4.97 -6.58 -17.47
CA GLU A 271 -4.96 -8.02 -17.28
C GLU A 271 -3.51 -8.54 -17.36
N GLY A 272 -3.18 -9.50 -16.51
CA GLY A 272 -1.85 -10.11 -16.49
C GLY A 272 -1.68 -11.14 -15.38
N SER A 273 -0.49 -11.67 -15.23
CA SER A 273 -0.20 -12.76 -14.27
C SER A 273 -0.06 -12.31 -12.82
N LEU A 274 -0.10 -11.00 -12.54
CA LEU A 274 0.21 -10.50 -11.19
C LEU A 274 -0.84 -10.94 -10.15
N ALA A 275 -2.12 -10.95 -10.52
CA ALA A 275 -3.18 -11.40 -9.60
C ALA A 275 -2.99 -12.86 -9.20
N ARG A 276 -2.71 -13.75 -10.16
CA ARG A 276 -2.38 -15.16 -9.90
C ARG A 276 -1.15 -15.29 -9.00
N ARG A 277 -0.09 -14.53 -9.25
CA ARG A 277 1.11 -14.54 -8.42
C ARG A 277 0.84 -14.13 -6.97
N VAL A 278 -0.03 -13.13 -6.78
CA VAL A 278 -0.47 -12.71 -5.44
C VAL A 278 -1.29 -13.82 -4.77
N ALA A 279 -2.19 -14.48 -5.51
CA ALA A 279 -2.97 -15.60 -5.02
C ALA A 279 -2.08 -16.80 -4.62
N ASP A 280 -1.14 -17.18 -5.48
CA ASP A 280 -0.17 -18.23 -5.19
C ASP A 280 0.67 -17.91 -3.95
N PHE A 281 1.10 -16.66 -3.79
CA PHE A 281 1.82 -16.23 -2.60
C PHE A 281 0.96 -16.32 -1.33
N ALA A 282 -0.30 -15.86 -1.37
CA ALA A 282 -1.21 -15.94 -0.24
C ALA A 282 -1.48 -17.40 0.18
N ASN A 283 -1.67 -18.31 -0.79
CA ASN A 283 -1.93 -19.74 -0.54
C ASN A 283 -0.70 -20.48 0.03
N ARG A 284 0.52 -20.08 -0.31
CA ARG A 284 1.76 -20.68 0.25
C ARG A 284 2.04 -20.26 1.70
N HIS A 285 1.41 -19.21 2.18
CA HIS A 285 1.64 -18.67 3.51
C HIS A 285 0.35 -18.70 4.36
N PRO A 286 -0.09 -19.89 4.81
CA PRO A 286 -1.26 -20.01 5.66
C PRO A 286 -1.07 -19.28 6.98
N THR A 287 -2.18 -18.94 7.65
CA THR A 287 -2.14 -18.32 8.98
C THR A 287 -1.33 -19.22 9.92
N ARG A 288 -0.30 -18.67 10.55
CA ARG A 288 0.36 -19.41 11.64
C ARG A 288 -0.64 -19.52 12.77
N ALA A 289 -1.18 -20.73 12.99
CA ALA A 289 -1.94 -21.03 14.21
C ALA A 289 -1.05 -20.59 15.38
N GLY A 290 -1.56 -19.73 16.25
CA GLY A 290 -0.82 -19.23 17.40
C GLY A 290 -0.29 -20.42 18.23
N ARG A 291 1.03 -20.48 18.36
CA ARG A 291 1.67 -21.33 19.38
C ARG A 291 1.66 -20.58 20.69
#